data_7b6c5e0cbe5dbd30b62809c7e8195bdf
#
_entry.id   7b6c5e0cbe5dbd30b62809c7e8195bdf
#
_cell.length_a   1.000
_cell.length_b   1.000
_cell.length_c   1.000
_cell.angle_alpha   90.00
_cell.angle_beta   90.00
_cell.angle_gamma   90.00
#
_symmetry.space_group_name_H-M   'P 1'
#
loop_
_entity.id
_entity.type
_entity.pdbx_description
1 polymer ?
#
loop_
_entity_poly.entity_id
_entity_poly.type
_entity_poly.pdbx_seq_one_letter_code
_entity_poly.pdbx_strand_id
1 'polypeptide(L)'
;MSKKTIAVLGAGSWGTALANVVAENGHDVRLWAHRKETVDEINKHHMNKRYLGDRVLQASIVATDDMQQAIDGATIILSVVPTKATREVAGQLNQALSALAQSAIVVTATKGLEPKTYQLATEIIADEIDAKWLNGLAAIAGPSHAEGVIKHDPTLVTVASQNQSAAQQVQAAFSNSSFRVYTNDDLVGSELAGALKNVVAIAAGALQSLGYDDNAKAALFTRGLAEIARLGAAFGADEATFMGLAGVGDLFATATSIHSRNYRAGLQLGEGKSMDEVIAHMGMVIEGISTTKVVHELAAVKGVEMPIANAIYQVIYKGQAPKDAIKALMDRPLHHEGK
;
A
#
# COMPACT_ATOMS: atom_id res chain seq x y z
N MET A 1 -26.56 -9.17 0.63
CA MET A 1 -26.10 -8.31 -0.50
C MET A 1 -26.24 -9.06 -1.79
N SER A 2 -26.45 -8.38 -2.92
CA SER A 2 -26.45 -9.04 -4.24
C SER A 2 -25.04 -9.54 -4.57
N LYS A 3 -24.95 -10.76 -5.09
CA LYS A 3 -23.68 -11.32 -5.58
C LYS A 3 -23.13 -10.47 -6.72
N LYS A 4 -21.85 -10.15 -6.68
CA LYS A 4 -21.13 -9.36 -7.70
C LYS A 4 -19.99 -10.18 -8.27
N THR A 5 -19.56 -9.86 -9.50
CA THR A 5 -18.27 -10.30 -10.02
C THR A 5 -17.22 -9.24 -9.67
N ILE A 6 -16.13 -9.67 -9.04
CA ILE A 6 -15.02 -8.81 -8.60
C ILE A 6 -13.72 -9.34 -9.19
N ALA A 7 -13.02 -8.49 -9.91
CA ALA A 7 -11.69 -8.79 -10.41
C ALA A 7 -10.61 -8.27 -9.44
N VAL A 8 -9.57 -9.07 -9.21
CA VAL A 8 -8.40 -8.66 -8.46
C VAL A 8 -7.17 -8.77 -9.35
N LEU A 9 -6.53 -7.68 -9.63
CA LEU A 9 -5.33 -7.60 -10.48
C LEU A 9 -4.08 -7.63 -9.62
N GLY A 10 -3.40 -8.77 -9.60
CA GLY A 10 -2.19 -8.99 -8.84
C GLY A 10 -2.34 -10.04 -7.74
N ALA A 11 -1.78 -11.23 -7.99
CA ALA A 11 -1.77 -12.38 -7.06
C ALA A 11 -0.55 -12.38 -6.13
N GLY A 12 -0.20 -11.21 -5.57
CA GLY A 12 0.73 -11.10 -4.44
C GLY A 12 0.05 -11.47 -3.11
N SER A 13 0.77 -11.37 -1.98
CA SER A 13 0.20 -11.68 -0.66
C SER A 13 -1.09 -10.91 -0.41
N TRP A 14 -1.06 -9.58 -0.62
CA TRP A 14 -2.18 -8.70 -0.33
C TRP A 14 -3.35 -8.90 -1.30
N GLY A 15 -3.09 -9.00 -2.61
CA GLY A 15 -4.15 -9.25 -3.59
C GLY A 15 -4.83 -10.60 -3.38
N THR A 16 -4.07 -11.65 -3.06
CA THR A 16 -4.64 -12.98 -2.76
C THR A 16 -5.47 -12.95 -1.48
N ALA A 17 -5.03 -12.25 -0.43
CA ALA A 17 -5.80 -12.13 0.81
C ALA A 17 -7.11 -11.36 0.60
N LEU A 18 -7.10 -10.25 -0.16
CA LEU A 18 -8.30 -9.49 -0.49
C LEU A 18 -9.26 -10.28 -1.40
N ALA A 19 -8.73 -11.04 -2.38
CA ALA A 19 -9.52 -11.94 -3.19
C ALA A 19 -10.26 -12.97 -2.31
N ASN A 20 -9.59 -13.50 -1.29
CA ASN A 20 -10.20 -14.43 -0.35
C ASN A 20 -11.30 -13.77 0.50
N VAL A 21 -11.08 -12.54 1.00
CA VAL A 21 -12.11 -11.78 1.76
C VAL A 21 -13.39 -11.61 0.94
N VAL A 22 -13.30 -11.18 -0.31
CA VAL A 22 -14.51 -10.97 -1.13
C VAL A 22 -15.15 -12.27 -1.59
N ALA A 23 -14.38 -13.35 -1.74
CA ALA A 23 -14.91 -14.70 -2.00
C ALA A 23 -15.68 -15.26 -0.80
N GLU A 24 -15.18 -15.04 0.43
CA GLU A 24 -15.87 -15.38 1.68
C GLU A 24 -17.21 -14.64 1.83
N ASN A 25 -17.30 -13.43 1.28
CA ASN A 25 -18.54 -12.66 1.25
C ASN A 25 -19.54 -13.15 0.17
N GLY A 26 -19.22 -14.24 -0.53
CA GLY A 26 -20.11 -14.88 -1.52
C GLY A 26 -20.08 -14.25 -2.90
N HIS A 27 -19.07 -13.43 -3.22
CA HIS A 27 -18.88 -12.84 -4.53
C HIS A 27 -18.17 -13.81 -5.49
N ASP A 28 -18.38 -13.64 -6.80
CA ASP A 28 -17.58 -14.32 -7.84
C ASP A 28 -16.26 -13.57 -8.00
N VAL A 29 -15.14 -14.26 -7.73
CA VAL A 29 -13.83 -13.63 -7.72
C VAL A 29 -12.95 -14.17 -8.83
N ARG A 30 -12.41 -13.27 -9.64
CA ARG A 30 -11.40 -13.57 -10.64
C ARG A 30 -10.08 -12.89 -10.26
N LEU A 31 -9.03 -13.70 -10.12
CA LEU A 31 -7.71 -13.24 -9.70
C LEU A 31 -6.75 -13.29 -10.88
N TRP A 32 -6.37 -12.12 -11.38
CA TRP A 32 -5.37 -12.03 -12.44
C TRP A 32 -3.96 -12.15 -11.89
N ALA A 33 -3.16 -13.04 -12.50
CA ALA A 33 -1.76 -13.24 -12.18
C ALA A 33 -0.92 -13.37 -13.44
N HIS A 34 0.17 -12.63 -13.53
CA HIS A 34 1.07 -12.67 -14.69
C HIS A 34 1.88 -13.97 -14.81
N ARG A 35 1.88 -14.83 -13.79
CA ARG A 35 2.60 -16.10 -13.75
C ARG A 35 1.65 -17.28 -13.88
N LYS A 36 1.84 -18.07 -14.91
CA LYS A 36 1.02 -19.26 -15.16
C LYS A 36 1.08 -20.28 -14.03
N GLU A 37 2.26 -20.43 -13.40
CA GLU A 37 2.43 -21.33 -12.26
C GLU A 37 1.55 -20.93 -11.06
N THR A 38 1.38 -19.60 -10.82
CA THR A 38 0.50 -19.10 -9.78
C THR A 38 -0.98 -19.34 -10.13
N VAL A 39 -1.36 -19.14 -11.39
CA VAL A 39 -2.71 -19.45 -11.89
C VAL A 39 -3.03 -20.93 -11.70
N ASP A 40 -2.14 -21.81 -12.13
CA ASP A 40 -2.29 -23.26 -12.02
C ASP A 40 -2.38 -23.71 -10.55
N GLU A 41 -1.54 -23.17 -9.66
CA GLU A 41 -1.55 -23.51 -8.24
C GLU A 41 -2.87 -23.12 -7.57
N ILE A 42 -3.36 -21.90 -7.84
CA ILE A 42 -4.63 -21.42 -7.27
C ILE A 42 -5.80 -22.26 -7.78
N ASN A 43 -5.87 -22.51 -9.09
CA ASN A 43 -6.99 -23.23 -9.66
C ASN A 43 -7.02 -24.73 -9.29
N LYS A 44 -5.85 -25.38 -9.15
CA LYS A 44 -5.75 -26.81 -8.86
C LYS A 44 -5.73 -27.15 -7.37
N HIS A 45 -5.09 -26.28 -6.57
CA HIS A 45 -4.81 -26.58 -5.16
C HIS A 45 -5.45 -25.57 -4.20
N HIS A 46 -6.07 -24.51 -4.70
CA HIS A 46 -6.62 -23.40 -3.91
C HIS A 46 -5.58 -22.83 -2.93
N MET A 47 -4.35 -22.66 -3.38
CA MET A 47 -3.23 -22.15 -2.60
C MET A 47 -2.41 -21.15 -3.40
N ASN A 48 -1.73 -20.26 -2.69
CA ASN A 48 -0.68 -19.41 -3.25
C ASN A 48 0.55 -19.48 -2.32
N LYS A 49 1.26 -20.63 -2.36
CA LYS A 49 2.31 -21.00 -1.40
C LYS A 49 3.44 -19.99 -1.34
N ARG A 50 3.82 -19.45 -2.50
CA ARG A 50 4.86 -18.43 -2.59
C ARG A 50 4.61 -17.23 -1.68
N TYR A 51 3.35 -16.82 -1.52
CA TYR A 51 2.96 -15.59 -0.86
C TYR A 51 2.25 -15.78 0.48
N LEU A 52 1.49 -16.86 0.65
CA LEU A 52 0.68 -17.12 1.83
C LEU A 52 0.95 -18.49 2.48
N GLY A 53 2.00 -19.19 2.02
CA GLY A 53 2.33 -20.53 2.52
C GLY A 53 1.22 -21.55 2.22
N ASP A 54 0.97 -22.46 3.14
CA ASP A 54 -0.02 -23.54 2.99
C ASP A 54 -1.46 -23.12 3.31
N ARG A 55 -1.78 -21.83 3.21
CA ARG A 55 -3.15 -21.34 3.44
C ARG A 55 -4.05 -21.72 2.27
N VAL A 56 -5.17 -22.38 2.61
CA VAL A 56 -6.19 -22.76 1.64
C VAL A 56 -7.10 -21.55 1.39
N LEU A 57 -7.29 -21.21 0.13
CA LEU A 57 -8.15 -20.13 -0.35
C LEU A 57 -9.58 -20.66 -0.61
N GLN A 58 -10.53 -19.74 -0.70
CA GLN A 58 -11.89 -20.08 -1.10
C GLN A 58 -11.89 -20.73 -2.50
N ALA A 59 -12.53 -21.89 -2.62
CA ALA A 59 -12.57 -22.68 -3.87
C ALA A 59 -13.30 -21.95 -5.02
N SER A 60 -14.08 -20.92 -4.72
CA SER A 60 -14.76 -20.07 -5.71
C SER A 60 -13.85 -19.06 -6.42
N ILE A 61 -12.59 -18.90 -5.98
CA ILE A 61 -11.63 -18.03 -6.65
C ILE A 61 -11.13 -18.71 -7.92
N VAL A 62 -11.31 -18.04 -9.06
CA VAL A 62 -10.79 -18.46 -10.36
C VAL A 62 -9.63 -17.57 -10.75
N ALA A 63 -8.45 -18.15 -10.91
CA ALA A 63 -7.27 -17.42 -11.36
C ALA A 63 -7.11 -17.49 -12.89
N THR A 64 -6.59 -16.43 -13.50
CA THR A 64 -6.28 -16.36 -14.95
C THR A 64 -5.09 -15.43 -15.20
N ASP A 65 -4.37 -15.66 -16.27
CA ASP A 65 -3.34 -14.76 -16.82
C ASP A 65 -3.86 -13.87 -17.96
N ASP A 66 -5.13 -14.04 -18.35
CA ASP A 66 -5.81 -13.23 -19.35
C ASP A 66 -6.57 -12.07 -18.65
N MET A 67 -6.23 -10.82 -19.01
CA MET A 67 -6.83 -9.63 -18.43
C MET A 67 -8.32 -9.50 -18.78
N GLN A 68 -8.72 -9.81 -20.02
CA GLN A 68 -10.13 -9.72 -20.42
C GLN A 68 -10.98 -10.73 -19.66
N GLN A 69 -10.51 -11.99 -19.55
CA GLN A 69 -11.20 -13.00 -18.75
C GLN A 69 -11.32 -12.60 -17.28
N ALA A 70 -10.29 -11.96 -16.73
CA ALA A 70 -10.31 -11.52 -15.34
C ALA A 70 -11.40 -10.49 -15.09
N ILE A 71 -11.59 -9.52 -15.98
CA ILE A 71 -12.48 -8.38 -15.75
C ILE A 71 -13.89 -8.54 -16.36
N ASP A 72 -14.13 -9.52 -17.21
CA ASP A 72 -15.41 -9.69 -17.89
C ASP A 72 -16.60 -9.79 -16.91
N GLY A 73 -17.54 -8.85 -17.01
CA GLY A 73 -18.67 -8.71 -16.08
C GLY A 73 -18.32 -8.21 -14.68
N ALA A 74 -17.06 -7.87 -14.38
CA ALA A 74 -16.67 -7.35 -13.08
C ALA A 74 -17.20 -5.92 -12.87
N THR A 75 -17.91 -5.70 -11.75
CA THR A 75 -18.42 -4.37 -11.37
C THR A 75 -17.44 -3.61 -10.49
N ILE A 76 -16.52 -4.33 -9.84
CA ILE A 76 -15.41 -3.79 -9.04
C ILE A 76 -14.13 -4.47 -9.52
N ILE A 77 -13.11 -3.67 -9.82
CA ILE A 77 -11.78 -4.13 -10.23
C ILE A 77 -10.78 -3.59 -9.21
N LEU A 78 -10.14 -4.48 -8.46
CA LEU A 78 -9.16 -4.15 -7.45
C LEU A 78 -7.74 -4.33 -8.01
N SER A 79 -6.98 -3.25 -8.12
CA SER A 79 -5.56 -3.26 -8.52
C SER A 79 -4.66 -3.36 -7.29
N VAL A 80 -3.87 -4.43 -7.20
CA VAL A 80 -2.93 -4.71 -6.10
C VAL A 80 -1.55 -5.06 -6.67
N VAL A 81 -1.07 -4.21 -7.53
CA VAL A 81 0.24 -4.36 -8.18
C VAL A 81 1.27 -3.42 -7.54
N PRO A 82 2.57 -3.71 -7.64
CA PRO A 82 3.60 -2.78 -7.19
C PRO A 82 3.50 -1.43 -7.92
N THR A 83 3.89 -0.34 -7.24
CA THR A 83 3.84 1.02 -7.79
C THR A 83 4.42 1.13 -9.20
N LYS A 84 5.58 0.51 -9.44
CA LYS A 84 6.25 0.53 -10.74
C LYS A 84 5.49 -0.14 -11.88
N ALA A 85 4.51 -1.00 -11.57
CA ALA A 85 3.70 -1.72 -12.55
C ALA A 85 2.30 -1.09 -12.74
N THR A 86 1.94 -0.10 -11.92
CA THR A 86 0.57 0.47 -11.91
C THR A 86 0.21 1.05 -13.27
N ARG A 87 1.08 1.83 -13.89
CA ARG A 87 0.83 2.47 -15.19
C ARG A 87 0.63 1.45 -16.31
N GLU A 88 1.53 0.47 -16.40
CA GLU A 88 1.45 -0.58 -17.40
C GLU A 88 0.15 -1.40 -17.26
N VAL A 89 -0.18 -1.82 -16.03
CA VAL A 89 -1.39 -2.60 -15.76
C VAL A 89 -2.66 -1.77 -15.98
N ALA A 90 -2.65 -0.48 -15.65
CA ALA A 90 -3.77 0.42 -15.93
C ALA A 90 -3.99 0.58 -17.45
N GLY A 91 -2.93 0.70 -18.24
CA GLY A 91 -3.03 0.73 -19.71
C GLY A 91 -3.58 -0.58 -20.29
N GLN A 92 -3.15 -1.74 -19.80
CA GLN A 92 -3.72 -3.04 -20.17
C GLN A 92 -5.18 -3.15 -19.77
N LEU A 93 -5.54 -2.66 -18.59
CA LEU A 93 -6.92 -2.62 -18.11
C LEU A 93 -7.81 -1.74 -19.01
N ASN A 94 -7.34 -0.56 -19.42
CA ASN A 94 -8.07 0.30 -20.36
C ASN A 94 -8.38 -0.41 -21.69
N GLN A 95 -7.37 -1.10 -22.23
CA GLN A 95 -7.57 -1.88 -23.47
C GLN A 95 -8.63 -2.99 -23.30
N ALA A 96 -8.59 -3.71 -22.18
CA ALA A 96 -9.54 -4.77 -21.89
C ALA A 96 -10.96 -4.22 -21.65
N LEU A 97 -11.12 -3.14 -20.90
CA LEU A 97 -12.40 -2.46 -20.68
C LEU A 97 -13.00 -1.95 -22.00
N SER A 98 -12.15 -1.37 -22.86
CA SER A 98 -12.55 -0.90 -24.17
C SER A 98 -13.02 -2.04 -25.07
N ALA A 99 -12.31 -3.17 -25.09
CA ALA A 99 -12.67 -4.35 -25.89
C ALA A 99 -14.01 -4.97 -25.46
N LEU A 100 -14.29 -4.94 -24.14
CA LEU A 100 -15.54 -5.45 -23.58
C LEU A 100 -16.68 -4.42 -23.57
N ALA A 101 -16.40 -3.16 -23.95
CA ALA A 101 -17.32 -2.02 -23.80
C ALA A 101 -17.92 -1.94 -22.40
N GLN A 102 -17.09 -2.17 -21.37
CA GLN A 102 -17.49 -2.31 -19.97
C GLN A 102 -16.92 -1.19 -19.13
N SER A 103 -17.70 -0.71 -18.15
CA SER A 103 -17.25 0.21 -17.10
C SER A 103 -17.30 -0.44 -15.74
N ALA A 104 -16.40 -0.01 -14.82
CA ALA A 104 -16.32 -0.57 -13.47
C ALA A 104 -15.87 0.48 -12.45
N ILE A 105 -16.07 0.18 -11.17
CA ILE A 105 -15.37 0.87 -10.08
C ILE A 105 -13.96 0.30 -10.03
N VAL A 106 -12.94 1.14 -10.20
CA VAL A 106 -11.54 0.74 -10.06
C VAL A 106 -11.02 1.14 -8.68
N VAL A 107 -10.47 0.17 -7.96
CA VAL A 107 -9.97 0.34 -6.60
C VAL A 107 -8.48 0.02 -6.60
N THR A 108 -7.66 0.88 -6.02
CA THR A 108 -6.25 0.56 -5.78
C THR A 108 -6.00 0.18 -4.33
N ALA A 109 -5.09 -0.75 -4.10
CA ALA A 109 -4.50 -1.02 -2.79
C ALA A 109 -2.96 -0.91 -2.86
N THR A 110 -2.44 -0.27 -3.90
CA THR A 110 -1.03 0.04 -4.08
C THR A 110 -0.62 1.16 -3.14
N LYS A 111 0.54 1.02 -2.50
CA LYS A 111 1.04 1.97 -1.49
C LYS A 111 2.40 2.52 -1.93
N GLY A 112 2.39 3.62 -2.68
CA GLY A 112 3.61 4.25 -3.18
C GLY A 112 3.31 5.42 -4.11
N LEU A 113 4.37 6.13 -4.50
CA LEU A 113 4.36 7.24 -5.44
C LEU A 113 5.19 6.86 -6.67
N GLU A 114 4.71 7.17 -7.86
CA GLU A 114 5.46 6.93 -9.09
C GLU A 114 6.71 7.81 -9.14
N PRO A 115 7.90 7.22 -9.38
CA PRO A 115 9.10 8.02 -9.58
C PRO A 115 8.96 8.97 -10.79
N LYS A 116 9.53 10.16 -10.71
CA LYS A 116 9.55 11.23 -11.73
C LYS A 116 8.24 12.03 -11.87
N THR A 117 7.10 11.40 -11.93
CA THR A 117 5.79 12.08 -12.02
C THR A 117 5.26 12.46 -10.65
N TYR A 118 5.67 11.72 -9.60
CA TYR A 118 5.21 11.84 -8.21
C TYR A 118 3.71 11.52 -8.03
N GLN A 119 3.10 10.90 -9.03
CA GLN A 119 1.68 10.57 -9.03
C GLN A 119 1.34 9.46 -8.04
N LEU A 120 0.17 9.61 -7.45
CA LEU A 120 -0.50 8.58 -6.67
C LEU A 120 -1.06 7.48 -7.60
N ALA A 121 -1.34 6.31 -7.07
CA ALA A 121 -1.85 5.20 -7.88
C ALA A 121 -3.19 5.52 -8.55
N THR A 122 -4.06 6.26 -7.88
CA THR A 122 -5.34 6.69 -8.46
C THR A 122 -5.16 7.73 -9.56
N GLU A 123 -4.19 8.63 -9.45
CA GLU A 123 -3.87 9.60 -10.51
C GLU A 123 -3.34 8.88 -11.76
N ILE A 124 -2.45 7.89 -11.58
CA ILE A 124 -1.94 7.05 -12.67
C ILE A 124 -3.09 6.31 -13.37
N ILE A 125 -4.01 5.72 -12.59
CA ILE A 125 -5.17 5.00 -13.12
C ILE A 125 -6.07 5.95 -13.89
N ALA A 126 -6.31 7.17 -13.40
CA ALA A 126 -7.12 8.18 -14.08
C ALA A 126 -6.48 8.70 -15.39
N ASP A 127 -5.14 8.74 -15.45
CA ASP A 127 -4.42 9.11 -16.66
C ASP A 127 -4.49 8.02 -17.76
N GLU A 128 -4.45 6.75 -17.36
CA GLU A 128 -4.34 5.62 -18.30
C GLU A 128 -5.70 5.05 -18.73
N ILE A 129 -6.77 5.27 -17.95
CA ILE A 129 -8.10 4.70 -18.25
C ILE A 129 -9.05 5.81 -18.69
N ASP A 130 -9.66 5.61 -19.87
CA ASP A 130 -10.70 6.54 -20.35
C ASP A 130 -11.81 6.72 -19.31
N ALA A 131 -12.16 7.97 -19.02
CA ALA A 131 -13.16 8.31 -17.99
C ALA A 131 -14.53 7.62 -18.19
N LYS A 132 -14.90 7.30 -19.44
CA LYS A 132 -16.15 6.56 -19.75
C LYS A 132 -16.19 5.14 -19.19
N TRP A 133 -15.01 4.55 -18.88
CA TRP A 133 -14.90 3.22 -18.30
C TRP A 133 -14.82 3.22 -16.78
N LEU A 134 -14.69 4.41 -16.15
CA LEU A 134 -14.59 4.57 -14.71
C LEU A 134 -15.94 4.95 -14.10
N ASN A 135 -16.63 4.00 -13.45
CA ASN A 135 -17.81 4.27 -12.65
C ASN A 135 -17.47 4.86 -11.27
N GLY A 136 -16.21 4.89 -10.93
CA GLY A 136 -15.64 5.44 -9.72
C GLY A 136 -14.21 4.97 -9.53
N LEU A 137 -13.46 5.76 -8.76
CA LEU A 137 -12.08 5.49 -8.41
C LEU A 137 -11.93 5.54 -6.90
N ALA A 138 -11.28 4.56 -6.31
CA ALA A 138 -11.10 4.45 -4.87
C ALA A 138 -9.74 3.87 -4.49
N ALA A 139 -9.32 4.10 -3.26
CA ALA A 139 -8.13 3.49 -2.67
C ALA A 139 -8.48 2.78 -1.35
N ILE A 140 -7.86 1.62 -1.10
CA ILE A 140 -7.92 0.94 0.20
C ILE A 140 -6.62 1.22 0.95
N ALA A 141 -6.75 1.79 2.16
CA ALA A 141 -5.65 2.07 3.07
C ALA A 141 -5.98 1.60 4.49
N GLY A 142 -4.97 1.42 5.32
CA GLY A 142 -5.16 1.03 6.72
C GLY A 142 -4.32 -0.17 7.15
N PRO A 143 -4.31 -0.49 8.47
CA PRO A 143 -3.50 -1.56 9.06
C PRO A 143 -3.98 -2.93 8.59
N SER A 144 -3.24 -3.57 7.70
CA SER A 144 -3.73 -4.77 7.01
C SER A 144 -2.58 -5.63 6.45
N HIS A 145 -1.93 -6.38 7.33
CA HIS A 145 -1.00 -7.42 6.88
C HIS A 145 -1.77 -8.62 6.34
N ALA A 146 -1.41 -9.07 5.13
CA ALA A 146 -2.06 -10.20 4.47
C ALA A 146 -2.09 -11.47 5.32
N GLU A 147 -1.01 -11.69 6.09
CA GLU A 147 -0.82 -12.81 7.00
C GLU A 147 -1.84 -12.81 8.16
N GLY A 148 -2.26 -11.63 8.62
CA GLY A 148 -3.33 -11.49 9.61
C GLY A 148 -4.70 -11.67 8.98
N VAL A 149 -4.95 -10.98 7.87
CA VAL A 149 -6.24 -11.03 7.17
C VAL A 149 -6.64 -12.43 6.79
N ILE A 150 -5.73 -13.23 6.21
CA ILE A 150 -6.01 -14.62 5.82
C ILE A 150 -6.25 -15.55 7.02
N LYS A 151 -5.95 -15.11 8.24
CA LYS A 151 -6.22 -15.81 9.50
C LYS A 151 -7.47 -15.29 10.22
N HIS A 152 -8.21 -14.38 9.58
CA HIS A 152 -9.37 -13.71 10.17
C HIS A 152 -9.04 -12.86 11.41
N ASP A 153 -7.79 -12.33 11.48
CA ASP A 153 -7.46 -11.35 12.50
C ASP A 153 -8.31 -10.09 12.29
N PRO A 154 -8.96 -9.56 13.35
CA PRO A 154 -9.81 -8.37 13.21
C PRO A 154 -9.08 -7.22 12.52
N THR A 155 -9.48 -6.94 11.29
CA THR A 155 -8.82 -5.96 10.43
C THR A 155 -9.78 -4.84 10.06
N LEU A 156 -9.36 -3.61 10.33
CA LEU A 156 -10.10 -2.40 10.01
C LEU A 156 -9.34 -1.59 8.96
N VAL A 157 -10.00 -1.26 7.86
CA VAL A 157 -9.42 -0.46 6.77
C VAL A 157 -10.34 0.68 6.35
N THR A 158 -9.80 1.61 5.58
CA THR A 158 -10.54 2.71 4.96
C THR A 158 -10.57 2.51 3.46
N VAL A 159 -11.74 2.70 2.85
CA VAL A 159 -11.91 2.93 1.42
C VAL A 159 -12.12 4.43 1.22
N ALA A 160 -11.16 5.05 0.56
CA ALA A 160 -11.22 6.47 0.22
C ALA A 160 -11.67 6.66 -1.23
N SER A 161 -12.62 7.57 -1.47
CA SER A 161 -13.10 7.92 -2.80
C SER A 161 -13.84 9.24 -2.78
N GLN A 162 -13.64 10.09 -3.78
CA GLN A 162 -14.48 11.27 -4.02
C GLN A 162 -15.89 10.91 -4.51
N ASN A 163 -16.07 9.67 -5.00
CA ASN A 163 -17.38 9.11 -5.36
C ASN A 163 -17.94 8.29 -4.19
N GLN A 164 -18.81 8.90 -3.38
CA GLN A 164 -19.40 8.26 -2.21
C GLN A 164 -20.13 6.94 -2.55
N SER A 165 -20.83 6.87 -3.69
CA SER A 165 -21.50 5.63 -4.11
C SER A 165 -20.50 4.52 -4.40
N ALA A 166 -19.37 4.83 -5.03
CA ALA A 166 -18.30 3.88 -5.27
C ALA A 166 -17.69 3.39 -3.93
N ALA A 167 -17.38 4.31 -3.01
CA ALA A 167 -16.88 3.97 -1.68
C ALA A 167 -17.81 3.01 -0.93
N GLN A 168 -19.13 3.30 -0.91
CA GLN A 168 -20.13 2.46 -0.26
C GLN A 168 -20.27 1.07 -0.90
N GLN A 169 -20.18 0.98 -2.23
CA GLN A 169 -20.24 -0.29 -2.93
C GLN A 169 -19.01 -1.17 -2.61
N VAL A 170 -17.82 -0.57 -2.55
CA VAL A 170 -16.59 -1.26 -2.15
C VAL A 170 -16.65 -1.65 -0.66
N GLN A 171 -17.07 -0.74 0.22
CA GLN A 171 -17.29 -1.02 1.64
C GLN A 171 -18.19 -2.25 1.84
N ALA A 172 -19.33 -2.27 1.15
CA ALA A 172 -20.29 -3.36 1.24
C ALA A 172 -19.73 -4.69 0.72
N ALA A 173 -18.94 -4.66 -0.38
CA ALA A 173 -18.36 -5.87 -0.96
C ALA A 173 -17.27 -6.51 -0.07
N PHE A 174 -16.49 -5.71 0.66
CA PHE A 174 -15.36 -6.19 1.44
C PHE A 174 -15.68 -6.44 2.92
N SER A 175 -16.72 -5.81 3.50
CA SER A 175 -17.00 -5.93 4.93
C SER A 175 -17.57 -7.29 5.30
N ASN A 176 -17.01 -7.89 6.37
CA ASN A 176 -17.52 -9.10 7.02
C ASN A 176 -17.22 -9.07 8.54
N SER A 177 -17.33 -10.20 9.22
CA SER A 177 -17.14 -10.30 10.68
C SER A 177 -15.69 -10.07 11.13
N SER A 178 -14.70 -10.28 10.27
CA SER A 178 -13.27 -10.11 10.56
C SER A 178 -12.63 -8.96 9.78
N PHE A 179 -13.28 -8.46 8.73
CA PHE A 179 -12.76 -7.39 7.88
C PHE A 179 -13.77 -6.25 7.81
N ARG A 180 -13.47 -5.13 8.48
CA ARG A 180 -14.37 -3.99 8.59
C ARG A 180 -13.85 -2.81 7.78
N VAL A 181 -14.68 -2.27 6.89
CA VAL A 181 -14.33 -1.17 6.01
C VAL A 181 -15.08 0.10 6.42
N TYR A 182 -14.32 1.19 6.58
CA TYR A 182 -14.84 2.55 6.73
C TYR A 182 -14.69 3.32 5.42
N THR A 183 -15.53 4.31 5.17
CA THR A 183 -15.40 5.21 4.02
C THR A 183 -14.72 6.52 4.42
N ASN A 184 -14.02 7.15 3.47
CA ASN A 184 -13.39 8.46 3.62
C ASN A 184 -13.46 9.19 2.28
N ASP A 185 -13.64 10.50 2.29
CA ASP A 185 -13.70 11.32 1.07
C ASP A 185 -12.31 11.85 0.66
N ASP A 186 -11.32 11.80 1.57
CA ASP A 186 -9.95 12.23 1.32
C ASP A 186 -9.12 11.10 0.68
N LEU A 187 -9.23 11.02 -0.64
CA LEU A 187 -8.50 10.04 -1.46
C LEU A 187 -6.99 10.30 -1.43
N VAL A 188 -6.59 11.57 -1.58
CA VAL A 188 -5.18 11.99 -1.61
C VAL A 188 -4.48 11.69 -0.30
N GLY A 189 -5.06 12.11 0.83
CA GLY A 189 -4.49 11.86 2.15
C GLY A 189 -4.37 10.38 2.48
N SER A 190 -5.38 9.58 2.11
CA SER A 190 -5.35 8.13 2.35
C SER A 190 -4.24 7.42 1.57
N GLU A 191 -3.98 7.79 0.33
CA GLU A 191 -2.89 7.23 -0.48
C GLU A 191 -1.52 7.72 -0.02
N LEU A 192 -1.38 9.03 0.27
CA LEU A 192 -0.13 9.59 0.79
C LEU A 192 0.26 8.95 2.12
N ALA A 193 -0.67 8.80 3.05
CA ALA A 193 -0.42 8.14 4.32
C ALA A 193 0.10 6.71 4.11
N GLY A 194 -0.57 5.94 3.25
CA GLY A 194 -0.18 4.57 2.89
C GLY A 194 1.19 4.45 2.23
N ALA A 195 1.60 5.45 1.44
CA ALA A 195 2.91 5.48 0.80
C ALA A 195 4.02 5.90 1.78
N LEU A 196 3.84 7.01 2.47
CA LEU A 196 4.85 7.68 3.30
C LEU A 196 5.21 6.89 4.57
N LYS A 197 4.26 6.18 5.18
CA LYS A 197 4.52 5.31 6.33
C LYS A 197 5.64 4.29 6.08
N ASN A 198 5.82 3.87 4.84
CA ASN A 198 6.85 2.89 4.46
C ASN A 198 8.26 3.42 4.72
N VAL A 199 8.48 4.72 4.59
CA VAL A 199 9.74 5.39 4.93
C VAL A 199 9.98 5.33 6.43
N VAL A 200 8.98 5.70 7.24
CA VAL A 200 9.07 5.67 8.70
C VAL A 200 9.28 4.24 9.23
N ALA A 201 8.67 3.25 8.57
CA ALA A 201 8.86 1.84 8.94
C ALA A 201 10.31 1.36 8.74
N ILE A 202 11.04 1.85 7.72
CA ILE A 202 12.48 1.58 7.57
C ILE A 202 13.24 2.16 8.78
N ALA A 203 12.96 3.41 9.17
CA ALA A 203 13.58 4.03 10.34
C ALA A 203 13.31 3.22 11.62
N ALA A 204 12.07 2.76 11.83
CA ALA A 204 11.69 1.98 13.00
C ALA A 204 12.47 0.65 13.09
N GLY A 205 12.66 -0.03 11.97
CA GLY A 205 13.50 -1.23 11.90
C GLY A 205 14.97 -0.94 12.26
N ALA A 206 15.52 0.16 11.73
CA ALA A 206 16.90 0.55 12.04
C ALA A 206 17.07 0.89 13.54
N LEU A 207 16.14 1.62 14.15
CA LEU A 207 16.15 1.89 15.59
C LEU A 207 16.16 0.58 16.41
N GLN A 208 15.31 -0.38 16.02
CA GLN A 208 15.21 -1.66 16.72
C GLN A 208 16.55 -2.42 16.73
N SER A 209 17.20 -2.57 15.58
CA SER A 209 18.46 -3.32 15.49
C SER A 209 19.65 -2.59 16.10
N LEU A 210 19.59 -1.26 16.21
CA LEU A 210 20.57 -0.44 16.93
C LEU A 210 20.42 -0.51 18.46
N GLY A 211 19.37 -1.18 18.97
CA GLY A 211 19.11 -1.34 20.39
C GLY A 211 18.44 -0.13 21.06
N TYR A 212 17.81 0.74 20.27
CA TYR A 212 16.98 1.83 20.83
C TYR A 212 15.65 1.29 21.34
N ASP A 213 15.17 1.87 22.42
CA ASP A 213 13.99 1.45 23.16
C ASP A 213 12.73 2.24 22.79
N ASP A 214 11.66 2.03 23.53
CA ASP A 214 10.31 2.51 23.26
C ASP A 214 10.21 4.04 23.16
N ASN A 215 11.01 4.80 23.93
CA ASN A 215 11.03 6.26 23.83
C ASN A 215 11.44 6.75 22.45
N ALA A 216 12.47 6.15 21.85
CA ALA A 216 12.93 6.50 20.51
C ALA A 216 11.91 6.12 19.44
N LYS A 217 11.27 4.95 19.59
CA LYS A 217 10.20 4.49 18.68
C LYS A 217 8.97 5.39 18.76
N ALA A 218 8.53 5.76 19.98
CA ALA A 218 7.40 6.66 20.19
C ALA A 218 7.68 8.04 19.57
N ALA A 219 8.89 8.60 19.80
CA ALA A 219 9.31 9.84 19.16
C ALA A 219 9.32 9.75 17.63
N LEU A 220 9.85 8.66 17.07
CA LEU A 220 9.85 8.42 15.61
C LEU A 220 8.42 8.36 15.06
N PHE A 221 7.49 7.66 15.72
CA PHE A 221 6.10 7.54 15.25
C PHE A 221 5.39 8.89 15.28
N THR A 222 5.50 9.61 16.39
CA THR A 222 4.86 10.92 16.56
C THR A 222 5.41 11.93 15.55
N ARG A 223 6.72 12.05 15.42
CA ARG A 223 7.35 12.99 14.50
C ARG A 223 7.22 12.56 13.04
N GLY A 224 7.32 11.26 12.77
CA GLY A 224 7.10 10.70 11.43
C GLY A 224 5.68 10.95 10.93
N LEU A 225 4.66 10.75 11.78
CA LEU A 225 3.27 11.05 11.46
C LEU A 225 3.07 12.55 11.19
N ALA A 226 3.68 13.42 12.00
CA ALA A 226 3.62 14.87 11.80
C ALA A 226 4.28 15.30 10.46
N GLU A 227 5.37 14.66 10.06
CA GLU A 227 5.98 14.90 8.73
C GLU A 227 5.04 14.46 7.60
N ILE A 228 4.43 13.26 7.73
CA ILE A 228 3.48 12.74 6.76
C ILE A 228 2.28 13.68 6.60
N ALA A 229 1.69 14.13 7.72
CA ALA A 229 0.56 15.05 7.72
C ALA A 229 0.93 16.42 7.10
N ARG A 230 2.14 16.93 7.41
CA ARG A 230 2.63 18.19 6.83
C ARG A 230 2.80 18.12 5.31
N LEU A 231 3.37 17.05 4.81
CA LEU A 231 3.46 16.85 3.36
C LEU A 231 2.06 16.67 2.75
N GLY A 232 1.18 15.91 3.40
CA GLY A 232 -0.20 15.74 2.97
C GLY A 232 -0.96 17.05 2.86
N ALA A 233 -0.81 17.95 3.84
CA ALA A 233 -1.42 19.28 3.81
C ALA A 233 -0.97 20.11 2.58
N ALA A 234 0.28 19.96 2.12
CA ALA A 234 0.79 20.59 0.90
C ALA A 234 0.15 20.05 -0.39
N PHE A 235 -0.58 18.93 -0.29
CA PHE A 235 -1.40 18.34 -1.36
C PHE A 235 -2.90 18.51 -1.13
N GLY A 236 -3.30 19.28 -0.10
CA GLY A 236 -4.70 19.53 0.22
C GLY A 236 -5.41 18.37 0.93
N ALA A 237 -4.65 17.43 1.50
CA ALA A 237 -5.21 16.34 2.30
C ALA A 237 -5.74 16.85 3.64
N ASP A 238 -6.76 16.16 4.17
CA ASP A 238 -7.34 16.44 5.49
C ASP A 238 -6.42 15.87 6.60
N GLU A 239 -6.06 16.70 7.58
CA GLU A 239 -5.26 16.31 8.73
C GLU A 239 -5.90 15.15 9.52
N ALA A 240 -7.22 15.11 9.61
CA ALA A 240 -7.95 14.04 10.29
C ALA A 240 -7.70 12.66 9.67
N THR A 241 -7.44 12.58 8.37
CA THR A 241 -7.11 11.33 7.68
C THR A 241 -5.84 10.68 8.25
N PHE A 242 -4.84 11.49 8.60
CA PHE A 242 -3.59 10.98 9.16
C PHE A 242 -3.73 10.48 10.61
N MET A 243 -4.74 10.95 11.34
CA MET A 243 -5.07 10.46 12.68
C MET A 243 -5.97 9.22 12.67
N GLY A 244 -6.42 8.79 11.49
CA GLY A 244 -7.30 7.62 11.28
C GLY A 244 -6.54 6.34 10.93
N LEU A 245 -7.33 5.37 10.41
CA LEU A 245 -6.82 4.05 10.01
C LEU A 245 -5.76 4.13 8.89
N ALA A 246 -5.96 5.01 7.90
CA ALA A 246 -5.02 5.18 6.80
C ALA A 246 -3.68 5.78 7.25
N GLY A 247 -3.68 6.62 8.28
CA GLY A 247 -2.51 7.29 8.85
C GLY A 247 -1.88 6.52 10.01
N VAL A 248 -2.20 6.95 11.26
CA VAL A 248 -1.58 6.40 12.48
C VAL A 248 -1.75 4.89 12.59
N GLY A 249 -2.91 4.35 12.21
CA GLY A 249 -3.18 2.91 12.28
C GLY A 249 -2.25 2.11 11.39
N ASP A 250 -2.16 2.49 10.11
CA ASP A 250 -1.32 1.79 9.13
C ASP A 250 0.20 2.01 9.38
N LEU A 251 0.56 3.20 9.89
CA LEU A 251 1.93 3.49 10.32
C LEU A 251 2.34 2.57 11.48
N PHE A 252 1.51 2.49 12.54
CA PHE A 252 1.80 1.64 13.70
C PHE A 252 1.96 0.18 13.30
N ALA A 253 0.98 -0.39 12.59
CA ALA A 253 1.02 -1.77 12.15
C ALA A 253 2.25 -2.09 11.29
N THR A 254 2.67 -1.14 10.43
CA THR A 254 3.80 -1.35 9.51
C THR A 254 5.16 -1.18 10.20
N ALA A 255 5.27 -0.22 11.12
CA ALA A 255 6.53 0.13 11.76
C ALA A 255 6.85 -0.72 13.01
N THR A 256 5.93 -1.59 13.45
CA THR A 256 6.14 -2.50 14.59
C THR A 256 6.13 -3.97 14.23
N SER A 257 5.86 -4.30 12.96
CA SER A 257 5.65 -5.69 12.55
C SER A 257 6.80 -6.27 11.73
N ILE A 258 7.22 -7.49 12.08
CA ILE A 258 8.15 -8.30 11.29
C ILE A 258 7.58 -8.75 9.93
N HIS A 259 6.26 -8.66 9.74
CA HIS A 259 5.63 -8.90 8.44
C HIS A 259 5.88 -7.74 7.47
N SER A 260 6.21 -6.54 7.98
CA SER A 260 6.56 -5.40 7.16
C SER A 260 7.93 -5.57 6.49
N ARG A 261 7.94 -5.59 5.16
CA ARG A 261 9.18 -5.62 4.37
C ARG A 261 10.06 -4.40 4.62
N ASN A 262 9.44 -3.23 4.81
CA ASN A 262 10.14 -1.98 5.09
C ASN A 262 10.81 -2.03 6.46
N TYR A 263 10.11 -2.52 7.48
CA TYR A 263 10.66 -2.72 8.82
C TYR A 263 11.85 -3.70 8.81
N ARG A 264 11.70 -4.84 8.11
CA ARG A 264 12.80 -5.82 7.96
C ARG A 264 14.01 -5.27 7.20
N ALA A 265 13.78 -4.43 6.20
CA ALA A 265 14.87 -3.72 5.52
C ALA A 265 15.61 -2.79 6.49
N GLY A 266 14.87 -2.05 7.29
CA GLY A 266 15.43 -1.20 8.35
C GLY A 266 16.26 -1.97 9.37
N LEU A 267 15.80 -3.14 9.83
CA LEU A 267 16.58 -4.02 10.73
C LEU A 267 17.96 -4.31 10.14
N GLN A 268 18.02 -4.72 8.87
CA GLN A 268 19.28 -5.07 8.20
C GLN A 268 20.19 -3.85 8.00
N LEU A 269 19.63 -2.67 7.71
CA LEU A 269 20.40 -1.42 7.63
C LEU A 269 21.03 -1.05 8.99
N GLY A 270 20.28 -1.21 10.08
CA GLY A 270 20.80 -0.97 11.42
C GLY A 270 21.86 -1.98 11.86
N GLU A 271 21.84 -3.20 11.31
CA GLU A 271 22.89 -4.21 11.43
C GLU A 271 24.16 -3.83 10.64
N GLY A 272 24.14 -2.79 9.85
CA GLY A 272 25.26 -2.30 9.04
C GLY A 272 25.36 -2.86 7.63
N LYS A 273 24.32 -3.58 7.15
CA LYS A 273 24.28 -4.03 5.75
C LYS A 273 24.06 -2.86 4.82
N SER A 274 24.70 -2.89 3.67
CA SER A 274 24.44 -1.95 2.58
C SER A 274 23.05 -2.16 1.97
N MET A 275 22.52 -1.13 1.29
CA MET A 275 21.21 -1.23 0.62
C MET A 275 21.19 -2.34 -0.45
N ASP A 276 22.28 -2.52 -1.19
CA ASP A 276 22.37 -3.57 -2.21
C ASP A 276 22.29 -4.97 -1.60
N GLU A 277 22.95 -5.19 -0.45
CA GLU A 277 22.85 -6.44 0.30
C GLU A 277 21.43 -6.67 0.83
N VAL A 278 20.76 -5.63 1.32
CA VAL A 278 19.37 -5.70 1.78
C VAL A 278 18.43 -6.09 0.64
N ILE A 279 18.55 -5.45 -0.53
CA ILE A 279 17.73 -5.76 -1.71
C ILE A 279 17.96 -7.21 -2.17
N ALA A 280 19.21 -7.63 -2.25
CA ALA A 280 19.59 -8.99 -2.66
C ALA A 280 19.03 -10.05 -1.69
N HIS A 281 19.12 -9.80 -0.37
CA HIS A 281 18.64 -10.72 0.64
C HIS A 281 17.11 -10.80 0.69
N MET A 282 16.42 -9.67 0.51
CA MET A 282 14.95 -9.64 0.60
C MET A 282 14.25 -10.30 -0.59
N GLY A 283 14.84 -10.29 -1.79
CA GLY A 283 14.29 -10.90 -3.00
C GLY A 283 12.89 -10.42 -3.42
N MET A 284 12.39 -9.35 -2.81
CA MET A 284 11.06 -8.79 -3.00
C MET A 284 11.14 -7.25 -3.05
N VAL A 285 10.15 -6.63 -3.68
CA VAL A 285 10.05 -5.16 -3.74
C VAL A 285 9.88 -4.57 -2.34
N ILE A 286 10.69 -3.58 -2.01
CA ILE A 286 10.63 -2.78 -0.79
C ILE A 286 10.19 -1.37 -1.20
N GLU A 287 8.89 -1.08 -1.11
CA GLU A 287 8.30 0.17 -1.59
C GLU A 287 8.91 1.42 -0.91
N GLY A 288 9.25 1.31 0.38
CA GLY A 288 9.84 2.42 1.13
C GLY A 288 11.16 2.93 0.57
N ILE A 289 11.92 2.11 -0.17
CA ILE A 289 13.18 2.57 -0.79
C ILE A 289 12.88 3.59 -1.88
N SER A 290 12.07 3.22 -2.86
CA SER A 290 11.68 4.14 -3.94
C SER A 290 10.92 5.35 -3.41
N THR A 291 10.01 5.12 -2.47
CA THR A 291 9.23 6.19 -1.82
C THR A 291 10.14 7.20 -1.10
N THR A 292 11.21 6.75 -0.44
CA THR A 292 12.17 7.66 0.24
C THR A 292 12.77 8.66 -0.74
N LYS A 293 13.17 8.22 -1.93
CA LYS A 293 13.71 9.12 -2.95
C LYS A 293 12.66 10.12 -3.44
N VAL A 294 11.48 9.62 -3.78
CA VAL A 294 10.35 10.44 -4.25
C VAL A 294 9.98 11.49 -3.20
N VAL A 295 9.87 11.10 -1.93
CA VAL A 295 9.52 12.01 -0.83
C VAL A 295 10.60 13.08 -0.61
N HIS A 296 11.89 12.71 -0.70
CA HIS A 296 12.99 13.66 -0.60
C HIS A 296 12.92 14.73 -1.71
N GLU A 297 12.70 14.32 -2.96
CA GLU A 297 12.56 15.21 -4.11
C GLU A 297 11.30 16.08 -3.99
N LEU A 298 10.18 15.47 -3.65
CA LEU A 298 8.89 16.12 -3.54
C LEU A 298 8.82 17.14 -2.39
N ALA A 299 9.43 16.83 -1.24
CA ALA A 299 9.56 17.75 -0.12
C ALA A 299 10.33 19.02 -0.53
N ALA A 300 11.40 18.88 -1.31
CA ALA A 300 12.15 20.02 -1.83
C ALA A 300 11.30 20.86 -2.81
N VAL A 301 10.57 20.22 -3.73
CA VAL A 301 9.68 20.92 -4.70
C VAL A 301 8.56 21.68 -3.98
N LYS A 302 7.99 21.10 -2.93
CA LYS A 302 6.88 21.70 -2.15
C LYS A 302 7.35 22.64 -1.04
N GLY A 303 8.65 22.73 -0.78
CA GLY A 303 9.19 23.54 0.33
C GLY A 303 8.78 23.03 1.71
N VAL A 304 8.58 21.71 1.85
CA VAL A 304 8.14 21.08 3.11
C VAL A 304 9.33 20.44 3.83
N GLU A 305 9.49 20.76 5.12
CA GLU A 305 10.53 20.12 5.93
C GLU A 305 10.15 18.69 6.33
N MET A 306 10.99 17.74 5.92
CA MET A 306 10.84 16.31 6.18
C MET A 306 12.14 15.72 6.76
N PRO A 307 12.53 16.12 7.98
CA PRO A 307 13.85 15.74 8.54
C PRO A 307 14.04 14.24 8.69
N ILE A 308 13.04 13.48 9.14
CA ILE A 308 13.13 12.02 9.27
C ILE A 308 13.26 11.37 7.89
N ALA A 309 12.39 11.74 6.94
CA ALA A 309 12.45 11.21 5.58
C ALA A 309 13.80 11.54 4.92
N ASN A 310 14.34 12.74 5.15
CA ASN A 310 15.67 13.13 4.66
C ASN A 310 16.80 12.32 5.32
N ALA A 311 16.73 12.06 6.63
CA ALA A 311 17.71 11.22 7.32
C ALA A 311 17.73 9.79 6.74
N ILE A 312 16.55 9.21 6.44
CA ILE A 312 16.46 7.91 5.78
C ILE A 312 17.02 7.96 4.36
N TYR A 313 16.78 9.05 3.61
CA TYR A 313 17.39 9.26 2.30
C TYR A 313 18.92 9.26 2.37
N GLN A 314 19.53 9.95 3.36
CA GLN A 314 20.98 9.95 3.55
C GLN A 314 21.51 8.54 3.85
N VAL A 315 20.81 7.75 4.65
CA VAL A 315 21.19 6.36 4.93
C VAL A 315 21.12 5.50 3.66
N ILE A 316 19.99 5.53 2.95
CA ILE A 316 19.73 4.64 1.82
C ILE A 316 20.57 5.01 0.59
N TYR A 317 20.66 6.29 0.26
CA TYR A 317 21.20 6.76 -1.01
C TYR A 317 22.57 7.44 -0.93
N LYS A 318 22.99 7.82 0.29
CA LYS A 318 24.30 8.47 0.52
C LYS A 318 25.24 7.64 1.38
N GLY A 319 24.78 6.47 1.87
CA GLY A 319 25.60 5.57 2.67
C GLY A 319 25.93 6.10 4.07
N GLN A 320 25.16 7.09 4.58
CA GLN A 320 25.35 7.58 5.94
C GLN A 320 25.04 6.49 6.94
N ALA A 321 25.88 6.33 7.98
CA ALA A 321 25.59 5.36 9.02
C ALA A 321 24.29 5.74 9.78
N PRO A 322 23.39 4.79 10.08
CA PRO A 322 22.14 5.09 10.76
C PRO A 322 22.31 5.81 12.10
N LYS A 323 23.36 5.49 12.88
CA LYS A 323 23.69 6.18 14.14
C LYS A 323 24.00 7.66 13.93
N ASP A 324 24.72 8.01 12.86
CA ASP A 324 25.07 9.40 12.55
C ASP A 324 23.85 10.18 12.07
N ALA A 325 22.93 9.52 11.33
CA ALA A 325 21.67 10.12 10.92
C ALA A 325 20.79 10.44 12.14
N ILE A 326 20.70 9.54 13.11
CA ILE A 326 19.97 9.76 14.38
C ILE A 326 20.59 10.92 15.15
N LYS A 327 21.94 10.94 15.30
CA LYS A 327 22.64 12.03 15.96
C LYS A 327 22.33 13.37 15.31
N ALA A 328 22.41 13.44 13.99
CA ALA A 328 22.09 14.67 13.23
C ALA A 328 20.64 15.14 13.46
N LEU A 329 19.68 14.22 13.62
CA LEU A 329 18.31 14.59 13.99
C LEU A 329 18.22 15.16 15.41
N MET A 330 18.95 14.60 16.36
CA MET A 330 18.97 15.08 17.75
C MET A 330 19.70 16.42 17.93
N ASP A 331 20.68 16.71 17.09
CA ASP A 331 21.47 17.95 17.13
C ASP A 331 20.76 19.14 16.42
N ARG A 332 19.54 18.94 15.88
CA ARG A 332 18.75 20.02 15.28
C ARG A 332 18.38 21.10 16.30
N PRO A 333 18.22 22.37 15.86
CA PRO A 333 17.75 23.43 16.73
C PRO A 333 16.44 23.07 17.41
N LEU A 334 16.31 23.49 18.69
CA LEU A 334 15.10 23.28 19.45
C LEU A 334 13.93 24.08 18.85
N HIS A 335 12.77 23.45 18.76
CA HIS A 335 11.55 24.06 18.23
C HIS A 335 10.40 23.91 19.23
N HIS A 336 9.41 24.78 19.11
CA HIS A 336 8.14 24.62 19.78
C HIS A 336 7.37 23.45 19.10
N GLU A 337 6.84 22.51 19.87
CA GLU A 337 5.98 21.46 19.34
C GLU A 337 4.70 22.07 18.78
N GLY A 338 4.32 21.73 17.56
CA GLY A 338 3.13 22.27 16.89
C GLY A 338 3.38 23.53 16.03
N LYS A 339 4.65 23.90 15.80
CA LYS A 339 5.02 24.95 14.83
C LYS A 339 5.90 24.41 13.72
#